data_30895536470bced7bdd3fc7ee165195d
#
_entry.id   30895536470bced7bdd3fc7ee165195d
#
_cell.length_a   1.000
_cell.length_b   1.000
_cell.length_c   1.000
_cell.angle_alpha   90.00
_cell.angle_beta   90.00
_cell.angle_gamma   90.00
#
_symmetry.space_group_name_H-M   'P 1'
#
loop_
_entity.id
_entity.type
_entity.pdbx_description
1 polymer ?
#
loop_
_entity_poly.entity_id
_entity_poly.type
_entity_poly.pdbx_seq_one_letter_code
_entity_poly.pdbx_strand_id
1 'polypeptide(L)'
;MRVCRKTIVSSMASSPHILFLFMGASNLARGYSLLTRHISSCFGKNKTEFLNALGPGRGFCARGGMFNFTYPPIQDCRILEVAKKKSCDIRVVLITDIGNDLMYGVLADTLIESLDGLIGRALQWDAEIFLTSIHVNLKKDVSPTMFFILKSFFYPGSSITYEEADMFIIKVNGYLEEKARQNERVYLISGMKSFTGMDKIHYSFLKTHSAWEKIANEICHVLKVPVQKKMRLADGISSIIANLYRLIFCDMFRFKKKGREYF
;
A
#
# COMPACT_ATOMS: atom_id res chain seq x y z
N MET A 1 11.04 -11.76 -28.81
CA MET A 1 9.83 -11.46 -29.63
C MET A 1 8.89 -10.65 -28.77
N ARG A 2 8.74 -9.34 -29.00
CA ARG A 2 7.76 -8.50 -28.27
C ARG A 2 6.37 -8.79 -28.86
N VAL A 3 5.56 -9.56 -28.16
CA VAL A 3 4.14 -9.71 -28.49
C VAL A 3 3.48 -8.37 -28.22
N CYS A 4 2.94 -7.76 -29.29
CA CYS A 4 2.23 -6.50 -29.21
C CYS A 4 0.98 -6.68 -28.36
N ARG A 5 1.01 -6.19 -27.10
CA ARG A 5 -0.19 -6.17 -26.23
C ARG A 5 -1.27 -5.34 -26.91
N LYS A 6 -2.38 -5.98 -27.24
CA LYS A 6 -3.61 -5.27 -27.64
C LYS A 6 -3.98 -4.30 -26.53
N THR A 7 -4.23 -3.07 -26.89
CA THR A 7 -4.66 -1.97 -26.03
C THR A 7 -5.91 -2.41 -25.25
N ILE A 8 -5.77 -2.71 -23.96
CA ILE A 8 -6.84 -3.31 -23.14
C ILE A 8 -8.10 -2.42 -23.10
N VAL A 9 -7.95 -1.11 -23.23
CA VAL A 9 -9.06 -0.15 -23.07
C VAL A 9 -9.62 0.36 -24.39
N SER A 10 -8.93 0.23 -25.53
CA SER A 10 -9.34 0.84 -26.79
C SER A 10 -10.36 0.05 -27.62
N SER A 11 -10.74 -1.17 -27.23
CA SER A 11 -11.67 -2.02 -27.99
C SER A 11 -12.99 -2.32 -27.28
N MET A 12 -13.22 -1.80 -26.06
CA MET A 12 -14.46 -2.04 -25.32
C MET A 12 -15.49 -0.94 -25.63
N ALA A 13 -16.66 -1.31 -26.12
CA ALA A 13 -17.80 -0.42 -26.39
C ALA A 13 -18.36 0.24 -25.10
N SER A 14 -17.99 -0.27 -23.91
CA SER A 14 -18.27 0.33 -22.58
C SER A 14 -16.97 0.42 -21.79
N SER A 15 -16.82 1.49 -20.98
CA SER A 15 -15.67 1.61 -20.06
C SER A 15 -15.64 0.42 -19.09
N PRO A 16 -14.48 -0.23 -18.87
CA PRO A 16 -14.37 -1.45 -18.08
C PRO A 16 -14.69 -1.20 -16.59
N HIS A 17 -15.24 -2.21 -15.94
CA HIS A 17 -15.38 -2.26 -14.48
C HIS A 17 -14.08 -2.75 -13.85
N ILE A 18 -13.50 -1.94 -12.96
CA ILE A 18 -12.18 -2.18 -12.37
C ILE A 18 -12.32 -2.41 -10.87
N LEU A 19 -11.78 -3.53 -10.41
CA LEU A 19 -11.66 -3.85 -8.99
C LEU A 19 -10.26 -3.52 -8.50
N PHE A 20 -10.17 -2.63 -7.53
CA PHE A 20 -8.94 -2.25 -6.85
C PHE A 20 -8.84 -2.93 -5.49
N LEU A 21 -7.72 -3.62 -5.24
CA LEU A 21 -7.37 -4.23 -3.96
C LEU A 21 -6.18 -3.47 -3.37
N PHE A 22 -6.37 -2.87 -2.22
CA PHE A 22 -5.34 -2.11 -1.53
C PHE A 22 -4.91 -2.81 -0.24
N MET A 23 -3.64 -3.16 -0.15
CA MET A 23 -3.02 -3.83 0.99
C MET A 23 -1.87 -3.00 1.52
N GLY A 24 -1.90 -2.65 2.81
CA GLY A 24 -0.86 -1.81 3.41
C GLY A 24 -1.19 -1.34 4.82
N ALA A 25 -0.44 -0.37 5.29
CA ALA A 25 -0.49 0.06 6.68
C ALA A 25 -0.83 1.55 6.85
N SER A 26 0.01 2.26 7.60
CA SER A 26 -0.28 3.62 8.07
C SER A 26 -0.34 4.67 6.96
N ASN A 27 0.57 4.65 5.99
CA ASN A 27 0.50 5.60 4.88
C ASN A 27 -0.75 5.38 4.06
N LEU A 28 -1.05 4.12 3.70
CA LEU A 28 -2.26 3.78 2.96
C LEU A 28 -3.52 4.15 3.75
N ALA A 29 -3.57 3.86 5.06
CA ALA A 29 -4.71 4.23 5.89
C ALA A 29 -4.95 5.75 5.90
N ARG A 30 -3.89 6.55 5.93
CA ARG A 30 -3.93 8.02 5.89
C ARG A 30 -4.31 8.56 4.51
N GLY A 31 -3.89 7.91 3.44
CA GLY A 31 -4.10 8.37 2.06
C GLY A 31 -5.27 7.71 1.33
N TYR A 32 -5.94 6.72 1.92
CA TYR A 32 -6.93 5.88 1.26
C TYR A 32 -8.05 6.68 0.58
N SER A 33 -8.67 7.62 1.30
CA SER A 33 -9.78 8.42 0.75
C SER A 33 -9.31 9.38 -0.35
N LEU A 34 -8.07 9.85 -0.29
CA LEU A 34 -7.47 10.68 -1.33
C LEU A 34 -7.22 9.86 -2.60
N LEU A 35 -6.57 8.70 -2.45
CA LEU A 35 -6.25 7.79 -3.55
C LEU A 35 -7.52 7.29 -4.26
N THR A 36 -8.49 6.80 -3.50
CA THR A 36 -9.74 6.25 -4.09
C THR A 36 -10.56 7.32 -4.81
N ARG A 37 -10.67 8.54 -4.27
CA ARG A 37 -11.34 9.66 -4.96
C ARG A 37 -10.65 10.03 -6.26
N HIS A 38 -9.32 10.07 -6.25
CA HIS A 38 -8.56 10.40 -7.44
C HIS A 38 -8.70 9.33 -8.53
N ILE A 39 -8.51 8.06 -8.17
CA ILE A 39 -8.71 6.94 -9.09
C ILE A 39 -10.15 6.96 -9.64
N SER A 40 -11.16 7.12 -8.78
CA SER A 40 -12.55 7.21 -9.26
C SER A 40 -12.78 8.39 -10.21
N SER A 41 -12.04 9.48 -10.08
CA SER A 41 -12.14 10.60 -11.02
C SER A 41 -11.52 10.31 -12.39
N CYS A 42 -10.49 9.43 -12.44
CA CYS A 42 -9.83 9.03 -13.68
C CYS A 42 -10.62 7.94 -14.44
N PHE A 43 -11.15 6.96 -13.72
CA PHE A 43 -11.79 5.78 -14.29
C PHE A 43 -13.33 5.85 -14.33
N GLY A 44 -13.93 6.81 -13.63
CA GLY A 44 -15.37 6.91 -13.42
C GLY A 44 -15.86 6.24 -12.15
N LYS A 45 -16.64 6.97 -11.36
CA LYS A 45 -17.10 6.54 -10.02
C LYS A 45 -17.89 5.23 -10.02
N ASN A 46 -18.70 5.02 -11.05
CA ASN A 46 -19.54 3.82 -11.18
C ASN A 46 -18.80 2.63 -11.84
N LYS A 47 -17.53 2.81 -12.18
CA LYS A 47 -16.68 1.81 -12.85
C LYS A 47 -15.56 1.31 -11.93
N THR A 48 -15.46 1.84 -10.73
CA THR A 48 -14.42 1.48 -9.76
C THR A 48 -15.02 0.91 -8.49
N GLU A 49 -14.52 -0.23 -8.08
CA GLU A 49 -14.81 -0.84 -6.79
C GLU A 49 -13.50 -1.00 -6.00
N PHE A 50 -13.57 -0.84 -4.68
CA PHE A 50 -12.39 -0.87 -3.82
C PHE A 50 -12.58 -1.86 -2.68
N LEU A 51 -11.64 -2.81 -2.56
CA LEU A 51 -11.44 -3.64 -1.38
C LEU A 51 -10.14 -3.19 -0.71
N ASN A 52 -10.10 -3.28 0.62
CA ASN A 52 -8.91 -2.84 1.33
C ASN A 52 -8.60 -3.69 2.56
N ALA A 53 -7.32 -4.01 2.74
CA ALA A 53 -6.74 -4.61 3.93
C ALA A 53 -5.68 -3.64 4.47
N LEU A 54 -6.09 -2.69 5.29
CA LEU A 54 -5.24 -1.62 5.78
C LEU A 54 -5.46 -1.35 7.27
N GLY A 55 -4.46 -0.70 7.89
CA GLY A 55 -4.56 -0.24 9.28
C GLY A 55 -3.23 0.30 9.78
N PRO A 56 -3.23 1.33 10.67
CA PRO A 56 -1.99 1.81 11.26
C PRO A 56 -1.25 0.69 12.00
N GLY A 57 0.04 0.51 11.70
CA GLY A 57 0.86 -0.54 12.29
C GLY A 57 0.55 -1.97 11.85
N ARG A 58 -0.36 -2.20 10.90
CA ARG A 58 -0.70 -3.54 10.42
C ARG A 58 0.48 -4.18 9.69
N GLY A 59 0.78 -5.44 9.99
CA GLY A 59 1.78 -6.25 9.28
C GLY A 59 1.18 -7.13 8.20
N PHE A 60 2.02 -7.65 7.33
CA PHE A 60 1.64 -8.69 6.35
C PHE A 60 1.61 -10.07 6.99
N CYS A 61 2.57 -10.38 7.87
CA CYS A 61 2.72 -11.64 8.58
C CYS A 61 2.39 -11.52 10.07
N ALA A 62 2.71 -10.38 10.68
CA ALA A 62 2.50 -10.15 12.09
C ALA A 62 1.14 -9.52 12.38
N ARG A 63 0.55 -9.92 13.51
CA ARG A 63 -0.54 -9.16 14.13
C ARG A 63 0.04 -7.84 14.61
N GLY A 64 -0.46 -6.73 14.12
CA GLY A 64 0.06 -5.40 14.42
C GLY A 64 -1.01 -4.35 14.60
N GLY A 65 -0.64 -3.18 15.11
CA GLY A 65 -1.57 -2.08 15.34
C GLY A 65 -0.93 -0.93 16.08
N MET A 66 -1.73 0.06 16.43
CA MET A 66 -1.33 1.19 17.27
C MET A 66 -2.28 1.34 18.47
N PHE A 67 -1.76 1.79 19.58
CA PHE A 67 -2.49 1.92 20.84
C PHE A 67 -3.12 0.58 21.26
N ASN A 68 -4.40 0.52 21.55
CA ASN A 68 -5.11 -0.70 21.94
C ASN A 68 -5.77 -1.46 20.77
N PHE A 69 -5.41 -1.14 19.54
CA PHE A 69 -5.92 -1.86 18.37
C PHE A 69 -4.93 -2.84 17.84
N THR A 70 -5.40 -4.02 17.52
CA THR A 70 -4.65 -5.00 16.74
C THR A 70 -5.43 -5.40 15.51
N TYR A 71 -4.75 -5.42 14.38
CA TYR A 71 -5.26 -5.95 13.12
C TYR A 71 -4.71 -7.35 12.91
N PRO A 72 -5.47 -8.28 12.32
CA PRO A 72 -4.92 -9.54 11.87
C PRO A 72 -3.91 -9.30 10.75
N PRO A 73 -2.95 -10.23 10.53
CA PRO A 73 -2.03 -10.15 9.41
C PRO A 73 -2.77 -10.01 8.08
N ILE A 74 -2.16 -9.29 7.13
CA ILE A 74 -2.79 -9.12 5.80
C ILE A 74 -2.88 -10.47 5.07
N GLN A 75 -1.89 -11.35 5.21
CA GLN A 75 -1.91 -12.69 4.61
C GLN A 75 -3.09 -13.56 5.05
N ASP A 76 -3.59 -13.35 6.28
CA ASP A 76 -4.68 -14.13 6.87
C ASP A 76 -6.06 -13.55 6.57
N CYS A 77 -6.11 -12.35 5.96
CA CYS A 77 -7.37 -11.73 5.66
C CYS A 77 -8.01 -12.28 4.37
N ARG A 78 -9.34 -12.19 4.29
CA ARG A 78 -10.14 -12.75 3.20
C ARG A 78 -10.23 -11.88 1.95
N ILE A 79 -9.40 -10.82 1.85
CA ILE A 79 -9.51 -9.86 0.74
C ILE A 79 -9.40 -10.51 -0.63
N LEU A 80 -8.47 -11.46 -0.80
CA LEU A 80 -8.26 -12.16 -2.06
C LEU A 80 -9.41 -13.12 -2.38
N GLU A 81 -9.99 -13.79 -1.37
CA GLU A 81 -11.15 -14.66 -1.53
C GLU A 81 -12.40 -13.88 -1.96
N VAL A 82 -12.61 -12.72 -1.35
CA VAL A 82 -13.71 -11.83 -1.72
C VAL A 82 -13.50 -11.28 -3.12
N ALA A 83 -12.27 -10.83 -3.44
CA ALA A 83 -11.93 -10.34 -4.77
C ALA A 83 -12.12 -11.38 -5.88
N LYS A 84 -11.81 -12.64 -5.60
CA LYS A 84 -12.02 -13.75 -6.55
C LYS A 84 -13.49 -13.91 -6.96
N LYS A 85 -14.41 -13.67 -6.02
CA LYS A 85 -15.86 -13.82 -6.24
C LYS A 85 -16.50 -12.63 -6.96
N LYS A 86 -15.78 -11.51 -7.08
CA LYS A 86 -16.30 -10.30 -7.70
C LYS A 86 -16.15 -10.34 -9.22
N SER A 87 -17.22 -9.98 -9.92
CA SER A 87 -17.18 -9.81 -11.38
C SER A 87 -16.57 -8.46 -11.71
N CYS A 88 -15.52 -8.45 -12.49
CA CYS A 88 -14.86 -7.24 -13.00
C CYS A 88 -14.04 -7.58 -14.25
N ASP A 89 -13.77 -6.54 -15.05
CA ASP A 89 -12.99 -6.70 -16.29
C ASP A 89 -11.49 -6.63 -16.02
N ILE A 90 -11.09 -5.80 -15.05
CA ILE A 90 -9.67 -5.59 -14.68
C ILE A 90 -9.54 -5.66 -13.16
N ARG A 91 -8.47 -6.30 -12.69
CA ARG A 91 -8.05 -6.30 -11.29
C ARG A 91 -6.74 -5.56 -11.13
N VAL A 92 -6.71 -4.66 -10.16
CA VAL A 92 -5.51 -3.90 -9.78
C VAL A 92 -5.22 -4.14 -8.31
N VAL A 93 -4.00 -4.53 -8.01
CA VAL A 93 -3.54 -4.77 -6.64
C VAL A 93 -2.45 -3.78 -6.30
N LEU A 94 -2.58 -3.06 -5.20
CA LEU A 94 -1.54 -2.22 -4.62
C LEU A 94 -1.08 -2.82 -3.29
N ILE A 95 0.20 -3.12 -3.18
CA ILE A 95 0.88 -3.58 -1.96
C ILE A 95 1.87 -2.50 -1.55
N THR A 96 1.67 -1.93 -0.38
CA THR A 96 2.48 -0.82 0.13
C THR A 96 2.70 -0.92 1.65
N ASP A 97 3.57 -0.09 2.21
CA ASP A 97 3.87 -0.07 3.65
C ASP A 97 4.39 -1.41 4.20
N ILE A 98 5.23 -2.09 3.45
CA ILE A 98 5.70 -3.48 3.71
C ILE A 98 6.59 -3.58 4.96
N GLY A 99 7.13 -2.48 5.48
CA GLY A 99 8.19 -2.51 6.50
C GLY A 99 7.76 -2.80 7.94
N ASN A 100 6.46 -2.86 8.26
CA ASN A 100 6.04 -2.98 9.67
C ASN A 100 6.39 -4.33 10.31
N ASP A 101 6.40 -5.40 9.52
CA ASP A 101 6.69 -6.76 9.99
C ASP A 101 8.08 -6.89 10.62
N LEU A 102 9.06 -6.12 10.11
CA LEU A 102 10.38 -5.98 10.69
C LEU A 102 10.32 -5.62 12.19
N MET A 103 9.49 -4.64 12.53
CA MET A 103 9.39 -4.12 13.89
C MET A 103 8.73 -5.11 14.86
N TYR A 104 8.04 -6.12 14.34
CA TYR A 104 7.42 -7.21 15.09
C TYR A 104 8.31 -8.46 15.16
N GLY A 105 9.56 -8.39 14.66
CA GLY A 105 10.51 -9.50 14.70
C GLY A 105 10.26 -10.58 13.65
N VAL A 106 9.47 -10.29 12.61
CA VAL A 106 9.29 -11.20 11.47
C VAL A 106 10.58 -11.23 10.66
N LEU A 107 11.02 -12.44 10.29
CA LEU A 107 12.18 -12.61 9.43
C LEU A 107 11.89 -12.17 8.00
N ALA A 108 12.92 -11.67 7.31
CA ALA A 108 12.77 -11.22 5.91
C ALA A 108 12.25 -12.33 4.99
N ASP A 109 12.72 -13.56 5.16
CA ASP A 109 12.29 -14.72 4.37
C ASP A 109 10.80 -15.01 4.56
N THR A 110 10.32 -14.99 5.80
CA THR A 110 8.89 -15.20 6.12
C THR A 110 8.01 -14.12 5.47
N LEU A 111 8.45 -12.85 5.51
CA LEU A 111 7.73 -11.79 4.82
C LEU A 111 7.75 -11.97 3.30
N ILE A 112 8.90 -12.34 2.73
CA ILE A 112 9.05 -12.60 1.29
C ILE A 112 8.13 -13.74 0.84
N GLU A 113 8.08 -14.85 1.57
CA GLU A 113 7.15 -15.97 1.29
C GLU A 113 5.69 -15.53 1.31
N SER A 114 5.31 -14.72 2.29
CA SER A 114 3.95 -14.16 2.39
C SER A 114 3.62 -13.26 1.20
N LEU A 115 4.52 -12.35 0.84
CA LEU A 115 4.37 -11.45 -0.31
C LEU A 115 4.30 -12.25 -1.63
N ASP A 116 5.17 -13.25 -1.78
CA ASP A 116 5.17 -14.13 -2.96
C ASP A 116 3.84 -14.87 -3.11
N GLY A 117 3.32 -15.40 -2.02
CA GLY A 117 2.00 -16.04 -1.98
C GLY A 117 0.85 -15.09 -2.34
N LEU A 118 0.87 -13.84 -1.85
CA LEU A 118 -0.13 -12.82 -2.17
C LEU A 118 -0.06 -12.42 -3.65
N ILE A 119 1.14 -12.14 -4.15
CA ILE A 119 1.41 -11.77 -5.54
C ILE A 119 1.04 -12.92 -6.47
N GLY A 120 1.47 -14.15 -6.16
CA GLY A 120 1.19 -15.34 -6.95
C GLY A 120 -0.31 -15.61 -7.12
N ARG A 121 -1.09 -15.47 -6.03
CA ARG A 121 -2.57 -15.58 -6.10
C ARG A 121 -3.20 -14.48 -6.97
N ALA A 122 -2.71 -13.25 -6.88
CA ALA A 122 -3.22 -12.15 -7.69
C ALA A 122 -2.88 -12.33 -9.18
N LEU A 123 -1.70 -12.83 -9.51
CA LEU A 123 -1.28 -13.14 -10.88
C LEU A 123 -2.15 -14.22 -11.53
N GLN A 124 -2.69 -15.19 -10.76
CA GLN A 124 -3.61 -16.20 -11.28
C GLN A 124 -4.94 -15.60 -11.82
N TRP A 125 -5.25 -14.35 -11.48
CA TRP A 125 -6.44 -13.63 -11.96
C TRP A 125 -6.11 -12.56 -12.99
N ASP A 126 -4.92 -12.61 -13.56
CA ASP A 126 -4.43 -11.60 -14.50
C ASP A 126 -4.41 -10.18 -13.91
N ALA A 127 -4.24 -10.03 -12.60
CA ALA A 127 -4.18 -8.72 -11.95
C ALA A 127 -2.93 -7.92 -12.34
N GLU A 128 -3.07 -6.61 -12.48
CA GLU A 128 -1.95 -5.67 -12.54
C GLU A 128 -1.53 -5.31 -11.12
N ILE A 129 -0.28 -5.58 -10.74
CA ILE A 129 0.19 -5.51 -9.35
C ILE A 129 1.20 -4.39 -9.20
N PHE A 130 0.91 -3.45 -8.32
CA PHE A 130 1.76 -2.32 -8.00
C PHE A 130 2.37 -2.50 -6.60
N LEU A 131 3.67 -2.40 -6.52
CA LEU A 131 4.44 -2.54 -5.28
C LEU A 131 5.13 -1.22 -4.96
N THR A 132 5.24 -0.87 -3.68
CA THR A 132 6.20 0.15 -3.24
C THR A 132 7.29 -0.51 -2.43
N SER A 133 8.55 -0.13 -2.65
CA SER A 133 9.66 -0.58 -1.82
C SER A 133 9.57 -0.02 -0.40
N ILE A 134 10.32 -0.59 0.52
CA ILE A 134 10.66 0.04 1.79
C ILE A 134 11.61 1.19 1.46
N HIS A 135 11.13 2.43 1.51
CA HIS A 135 11.82 3.59 0.92
C HIS A 135 12.88 4.24 1.81
N VAL A 136 13.05 3.78 3.04
CA VAL A 136 14.14 4.23 3.90
C VAL A 136 15.43 3.48 3.54
N ASN A 137 16.52 4.23 3.38
CA ASN A 137 17.87 3.66 3.40
C ASN A 137 18.43 3.90 4.82
N LEU A 138 18.45 2.87 5.64
CA LEU A 138 18.69 3.03 7.05
C LEU A 138 20.06 3.69 7.31
N LYS A 139 21.13 3.18 6.70
CA LYS A 139 22.49 3.69 6.88
C LYS A 139 22.71 5.13 6.40
N LYS A 140 21.94 5.57 5.40
CA LYS A 140 22.06 6.93 4.85
C LYS A 140 21.14 7.94 5.49
N ASP A 141 19.97 7.49 5.96
CA ASP A 141 18.86 8.39 6.33
C ASP A 141 18.63 8.50 7.82
N VAL A 142 19.02 7.48 8.58
CA VAL A 142 18.68 7.33 9.99
C VAL A 142 19.93 6.90 10.77
N SER A 143 20.33 7.69 11.76
CA SER A 143 21.43 7.26 12.64
C SER A 143 20.97 6.13 13.57
N PRO A 144 21.88 5.28 14.12
CA PRO A 144 21.53 4.26 15.09
C PRO A 144 20.75 4.82 16.30
N THR A 145 21.12 6.00 16.78
CA THR A 145 20.43 6.69 17.89
C THR A 145 19.00 7.07 17.49
N MET A 146 18.80 7.65 16.30
CA MET A 146 17.47 8.00 15.82
C MET A 146 16.62 6.76 15.60
N PHE A 147 17.19 5.69 15.05
CA PHE A 147 16.50 4.41 14.92
C PHE A 147 16.01 3.89 16.27
N PHE A 148 16.88 3.91 17.28
CA PHE A 148 16.51 3.49 18.64
C PHE A 148 15.36 4.32 19.21
N ILE A 149 15.40 5.65 19.06
CA ILE A 149 14.34 6.55 19.51
C ILE A 149 13.01 6.24 18.81
N LEU A 150 13.01 6.16 17.47
CA LEU A 150 11.81 5.87 16.69
C LEU A 150 11.25 4.49 16.99
N LYS A 151 12.12 3.48 17.10
CA LYS A 151 11.75 2.12 17.49
C LYS A 151 11.08 2.09 18.87
N SER A 152 11.71 2.73 19.88
CA SER A 152 11.17 2.75 21.25
C SER A 152 9.84 3.50 21.35
N PHE A 153 9.63 4.50 20.50
CA PHE A 153 8.39 5.27 20.49
C PHE A 153 7.24 4.54 19.77
N PHE A 154 7.49 4.00 18.59
CA PHE A 154 6.44 3.36 17.78
C PHE A 154 6.26 1.87 18.08
N TYR A 155 7.33 1.19 18.52
CA TYR A 155 7.36 -0.26 18.72
C TYR A 155 8.18 -0.60 19.99
N PRO A 156 7.71 -0.22 21.19
CA PRO A 156 8.47 -0.37 22.44
C PRO A 156 8.85 -1.82 22.78
N GLY A 157 8.10 -2.79 22.26
CA GLY A 157 8.40 -4.22 22.42
C GLY A 157 9.33 -4.82 21.38
N SER A 158 9.83 -4.03 20.42
CA SER A 158 10.71 -4.55 19.36
C SER A 158 12.14 -4.76 19.86
N SER A 159 12.67 -5.98 19.62
CA SER A 159 14.06 -6.33 19.95
C SER A 159 15.03 -6.14 18.77
N ILE A 160 14.51 -5.79 17.58
CA ILE A 160 15.31 -5.68 16.35
C ILE A 160 16.49 -4.70 16.52
N THR A 161 17.66 -5.09 16.07
CA THR A 161 18.85 -4.22 16.01
C THR A 161 18.85 -3.37 14.74
N TYR A 162 19.72 -2.36 14.72
CA TYR A 162 19.89 -1.49 13.57
C TYR A 162 20.43 -2.25 12.34
N GLU A 163 21.38 -3.15 12.58
CA GLU A 163 22.02 -3.99 11.55
C GLU A 163 21.04 -5.00 10.96
N GLU A 164 20.26 -5.66 11.80
CA GLU A 164 19.20 -6.57 11.35
C GLU A 164 18.15 -5.84 10.53
N ALA A 165 17.77 -4.63 10.95
CA ALA A 165 16.83 -3.80 10.21
C ALA A 165 17.35 -3.40 8.83
N ASP A 166 18.63 -3.03 8.71
CA ASP A 166 19.25 -2.69 7.44
C ASP A 166 19.29 -3.90 6.49
N MET A 167 19.73 -5.05 6.99
CA MET A 167 19.76 -6.30 6.20
C MET A 167 18.36 -6.72 5.75
N PHE A 168 17.36 -6.61 6.62
CA PHE A 168 15.98 -6.90 6.28
C PHE A 168 15.48 -6.03 5.12
N ILE A 169 15.70 -4.70 5.22
CA ILE A 169 15.28 -3.74 4.20
C ILE A 169 15.94 -4.06 2.86
N ILE A 170 17.24 -4.31 2.86
CA ILE A 170 17.98 -4.65 1.63
C ILE A 170 17.42 -5.92 1.00
N LYS A 171 17.22 -6.97 1.80
CA LYS A 171 16.75 -8.28 1.32
C LYS A 171 15.33 -8.20 0.75
N VAL A 172 14.41 -7.55 1.46
CA VAL A 172 13.02 -7.40 1.00
C VAL A 172 12.95 -6.53 -0.26
N ASN A 173 13.68 -5.42 -0.31
CA ASN A 173 13.70 -4.57 -1.50
C ASN A 173 14.30 -5.31 -2.71
N GLY A 174 15.37 -6.08 -2.53
CA GLY A 174 15.95 -6.92 -3.58
C GLY A 174 14.95 -7.93 -4.15
N TYR A 175 14.15 -8.56 -3.28
CA TYR A 175 13.05 -9.44 -3.71
C TYR A 175 11.99 -8.69 -4.54
N LEU A 176 11.56 -7.49 -4.10
CA LEU A 176 10.55 -6.70 -4.80
C LEU A 176 11.02 -6.26 -6.19
N GLU A 177 12.28 -5.84 -6.31
CA GLU A 177 12.91 -5.49 -7.58
C GLU A 177 12.99 -6.68 -8.54
N GLU A 178 13.43 -7.83 -8.03
CA GLU A 178 13.52 -9.07 -8.82
C GLU A 178 12.12 -9.54 -9.26
N LYS A 179 11.13 -9.48 -8.38
CA LYS A 179 9.75 -9.88 -8.71
C LYS A 179 9.14 -9.00 -9.81
N ALA A 180 9.39 -7.70 -9.74
CA ALA A 180 8.95 -6.76 -10.78
C ALA A 180 9.69 -6.98 -12.11
N ARG A 181 10.97 -7.36 -12.06
CA ARG A 181 11.76 -7.66 -13.27
C ARG A 181 11.31 -8.94 -13.97
N GLN A 182 10.90 -9.95 -13.19
CA GLN A 182 10.52 -11.27 -13.71
C GLN A 182 9.08 -11.31 -14.26
N ASN A 183 8.21 -10.37 -13.86
CA ASN A 183 6.80 -10.42 -14.20
C ASN A 183 6.32 -9.12 -14.85
N GLU A 184 5.84 -9.19 -16.05
CA GLU A 184 5.34 -8.04 -16.82
C GLU A 184 4.13 -7.34 -16.18
N ARG A 185 3.41 -8.02 -15.27
CA ARG A 185 2.23 -7.49 -14.57
C ARG A 185 2.55 -6.99 -13.15
N VAL A 186 3.83 -7.00 -12.77
CA VAL A 186 4.28 -6.52 -11.46
C VAL A 186 5.11 -5.27 -11.67
N TYR A 187 4.69 -4.16 -11.09
CA TYR A 187 5.28 -2.83 -11.25
C TYR A 187 5.80 -2.32 -9.92
N LEU A 188 7.09 -2.03 -9.84
CA LEU A 188 7.69 -1.42 -8.66
C LEU A 188 7.70 0.10 -8.80
N ILE A 189 6.94 0.78 -7.96
CA ILE A 189 6.88 2.25 -7.91
C ILE A 189 8.07 2.77 -7.12
N SER A 190 9.01 3.38 -7.81
CA SER A 190 10.23 3.94 -7.24
C SER A 190 10.09 5.42 -6.84
N GLY A 191 11.09 5.93 -6.09
CA GLY A 191 11.19 7.36 -5.77
C GLY A 191 10.23 7.85 -4.68
N MET A 192 9.62 6.96 -3.90
CA MET A 192 8.69 7.32 -2.82
C MET A 192 9.39 8.00 -1.63
N LYS A 193 10.70 7.78 -1.47
CA LYS A 193 11.54 8.40 -0.44
C LYS A 193 11.46 9.93 -0.40
N SER A 194 11.34 10.58 -1.55
CA SER A 194 11.27 12.05 -1.65
C SER A 194 10.05 12.67 -0.97
N PHE A 195 9.04 11.86 -0.67
CA PHE A 195 7.80 12.28 -0.03
C PHE A 195 7.79 12.05 1.49
N THR A 196 8.77 11.34 2.06
CA THR A 196 8.80 11.02 3.50
C THR A 196 9.00 12.26 4.36
N GLY A 197 8.46 12.19 5.58
CA GLY A 197 8.62 13.17 6.63
C GLY A 197 9.94 13.03 7.40
N MET A 198 10.00 13.65 8.55
CA MET A 198 11.19 13.64 9.41
C MET A 198 11.51 12.24 9.96
N ASP A 199 10.49 11.43 10.20
CA ASP A 199 10.63 10.05 10.67
C ASP A 199 11.11 9.07 9.59
N LYS A 200 11.26 9.52 8.34
CA LYS A 200 11.68 8.72 7.17
C LYS A 200 10.80 7.52 6.84
N ILE A 201 9.68 7.38 7.53
CA ILE A 201 8.73 6.26 7.41
C ILE A 201 7.42 6.74 6.76
N HIS A 202 6.82 7.78 7.34
CA HIS A 202 5.54 8.29 6.88
C HIS A 202 5.70 9.39 5.84
N TYR A 203 4.78 9.46 4.89
CA TYR A 203 4.71 10.60 3.98
C TYR A 203 4.40 11.88 4.77
N SER A 204 5.19 12.92 4.50
CA SER A 204 5.02 14.24 5.09
C SER A 204 3.61 14.78 4.82
N PHE A 205 3.03 15.51 5.79
CA PHE A 205 1.73 16.16 5.62
C PHE A 205 1.67 17.04 4.36
N LEU A 206 2.75 17.76 4.07
CA LEU A 206 2.84 18.64 2.91
C LEU A 206 3.03 17.90 1.58
N LYS A 207 3.51 16.67 1.60
CA LYS A 207 3.84 15.89 0.40
C LYS A 207 2.94 14.66 0.19
N THR A 208 2.03 14.38 1.11
CA THR A 208 1.18 13.17 1.04
C THR A 208 0.33 13.14 -0.22
N HIS A 209 -0.19 14.31 -0.67
CA HIS A 209 -0.93 14.41 -1.93
C HIS A 209 -0.08 14.02 -3.13
N SER A 210 1.17 14.51 -3.20
CA SER A 210 2.10 14.19 -4.30
C SER A 210 2.55 12.72 -4.29
N ALA A 211 2.69 12.11 -3.10
CA ALA A 211 2.99 10.68 -2.99
C ALA A 211 1.88 9.81 -3.59
N TRP A 212 0.63 10.10 -3.21
CA TRP A 212 -0.52 9.36 -3.72
C TRP A 212 -0.85 9.68 -5.17
N GLU A 213 -0.60 10.92 -5.62
CA GLU A 213 -0.67 11.29 -7.04
C GLU A 213 0.31 10.47 -7.88
N LYS A 214 1.56 10.31 -7.42
CA LYS A 214 2.55 9.47 -8.11
C LYS A 214 2.06 8.03 -8.25
N ILE A 215 1.57 7.42 -7.17
CA ILE A 215 1.05 6.04 -7.20
C ILE A 215 -0.14 5.95 -8.18
N ALA A 216 -1.09 6.88 -8.11
CA ALA A 216 -2.24 6.91 -9.01
C ALA A 216 -1.84 7.10 -10.49
N ASN A 217 -0.84 7.95 -10.74
CA ASN A 217 -0.35 8.19 -12.10
C ASN A 217 0.33 6.95 -12.70
N GLU A 218 1.10 6.19 -11.90
CA GLU A 218 1.68 4.92 -12.36
C GLU A 218 0.57 3.91 -12.71
N ILE A 219 -0.47 3.81 -11.88
CA ILE A 219 -1.64 2.96 -12.17
C ILE A 219 -2.34 3.41 -13.46
N CYS A 220 -2.62 4.72 -13.59
CA CYS A 220 -3.25 5.27 -14.79
C CYS A 220 -2.40 5.05 -16.05
N HIS A 221 -1.07 5.21 -15.93
CA HIS A 221 -0.14 5.00 -17.04
C HIS A 221 -0.16 3.56 -17.55
N VAL A 222 -0.07 2.59 -16.65
CA VAL A 222 -0.13 1.16 -17.01
C VAL A 222 -1.46 0.79 -17.64
N LEU A 223 -2.56 1.31 -17.11
CA LEU A 223 -3.90 1.06 -17.63
C LEU A 223 -4.26 1.95 -18.85
N LYS A 224 -3.35 2.82 -19.27
CA LYS A 224 -3.52 3.75 -20.42
C LYS A 224 -4.72 4.69 -20.28
N VAL A 225 -4.97 5.15 -19.06
CA VAL A 225 -6.03 6.12 -18.77
C VAL A 225 -5.43 7.49 -18.52
N PRO A 226 -5.94 8.55 -19.16
CA PRO A 226 -5.41 9.90 -18.97
C PRO A 226 -5.70 10.41 -17.56
N VAL A 227 -4.69 11.01 -16.93
CA VAL A 227 -4.86 11.70 -15.64
C VAL A 227 -5.56 13.05 -15.89
N GLN A 228 -6.78 13.19 -15.41
CA GLN A 228 -7.60 14.38 -15.67
C GLN A 228 -7.34 15.54 -14.73
N LYS A 229 -6.85 15.28 -13.52
CA LYS A 229 -6.71 16.30 -12.48
C LYS A 229 -5.52 16.01 -11.58
N LYS A 230 -4.78 17.06 -11.21
CA LYS A 230 -3.73 16.96 -10.19
C LYS A 230 -4.32 16.97 -8.79
N MET A 231 -3.73 16.20 -7.87
CA MET A 231 -4.03 16.30 -6.45
C MET A 231 -3.45 17.58 -5.87
N ARG A 232 -4.23 18.31 -5.08
CA ARG A 232 -3.78 19.56 -4.43
C ARG A 232 -3.43 19.29 -2.97
N LEU A 233 -2.60 20.15 -2.38
CA LEU A 233 -2.24 20.10 -0.97
C LEU A 233 -3.50 20.08 -0.07
N ALA A 234 -4.51 20.90 -0.39
CA ALA A 234 -5.77 20.93 0.34
C ALA A 234 -6.50 19.58 0.35
N ASP A 235 -6.42 18.81 -0.73
CA ASP A 235 -7.00 17.46 -0.81
C ASP A 235 -6.28 16.50 0.15
N GLY A 236 -4.95 16.63 0.26
CA GLY A 236 -4.11 15.88 1.20
C GLY A 236 -4.45 16.19 2.66
N ILE A 237 -4.51 17.47 3.02
CA ILE A 237 -4.87 17.95 4.37
C ILE A 237 -6.28 17.46 4.74
N SER A 238 -7.25 17.66 3.87
CA SER A 238 -8.64 17.19 4.08
C SER A 238 -8.70 15.68 4.31
N SER A 239 -7.92 14.88 3.56
CA SER A 239 -7.85 13.44 3.72
C SER A 239 -7.28 13.05 5.09
N ILE A 240 -6.23 13.71 5.54
CA ILE A 240 -5.61 13.45 6.85
C ILE A 240 -6.59 13.75 7.97
N ILE A 241 -7.27 14.90 7.94
CA ILE A 241 -8.27 15.29 8.93
C ILE A 241 -9.40 14.26 8.99
N ALA A 242 -9.93 13.83 7.83
CA ALA A 242 -10.99 12.83 7.75
C ALA A 242 -10.54 11.47 8.32
N ASN A 243 -9.28 11.10 8.11
CA ASN A 243 -8.74 9.85 8.64
C ASN A 243 -8.44 9.92 10.13
N LEU A 244 -7.97 11.06 10.64
CA LEU A 244 -7.83 11.29 12.09
C LEU A 244 -9.19 11.22 12.78
N TYR A 245 -10.21 11.87 12.20
CA TYR A 245 -11.59 11.76 12.72
C TYR A 245 -12.05 10.30 12.76
N ARG A 246 -11.83 9.54 11.68
CA ARG A 246 -12.19 8.11 11.64
C ARG A 246 -11.43 7.30 12.69
N LEU A 247 -10.12 7.49 12.80
CA LEU A 247 -9.27 6.80 13.77
C LEU A 247 -9.78 7.05 15.20
N ILE A 248 -10.05 8.30 15.54
CA ILE A 248 -10.49 8.68 16.89
C ILE A 248 -11.91 8.16 17.14
N PHE A 249 -12.88 8.49 16.30
CA PHE A 249 -14.30 8.25 16.60
C PHE A 249 -14.81 6.88 16.19
N CYS A 250 -14.22 6.24 15.17
CA CYS A 250 -14.69 4.92 14.71
C CYS A 250 -13.82 3.80 15.27
N ASP A 251 -12.50 3.99 15.25
CA ASP A 251 -11.57 2.93 15.62
C ASP A 251 -11.26 2.98 17.13
N MET A 252 -10.94 4.15 17.69
CA MET A 252 -10.55 4.29 19.10
C MET A 252 -11.75 4.26 20.07
N PHE A 253 -12.77 5.04 19.82
CA PHE A 253 -13.93 5.12 20.68
C PHE A 253 -15.10 4.23 20.27
N ARG A 254 -15.05 3.58 19.11
CA ARG A 254 -16.09 2.68 18.57
C ARG A 254 -17.50 3.28 18.54
N PHE A 255 -17.62 4.62 18.50
CA PHE A 255 -18.93 5.31 18.53
C PHE A 255 -19.74 5.13 17.25
N LYS A 256 -19.12 4.73 16.14
CA LYS A 256 -19.82 4.45 14.88
C LYS A 256 -19.38 3.11 14.32
N LYS A 257 -20.22 2.10 14.46
CA LYS A 257 -20.13 0.90 13.62
C LYS A 257 -20.55 1.31 12.20
N LYS A 258 -19.62 1.65 11.33
CA LYS A 258 -19.90 1.70 9.90
C LYS A 258 -19.47 0.39 9.29
N GLY A 259 -20.41 -0.25 8.55
CA GLY A 259 -20.20 -1.45 7.77
C GLY A 259 -19.18 -1.26 6.65
N ARG A 260 -17.92 -1.17 7.03
CA ARG A 260 -16.79 -1.49 6.18
C ARG A 260 -16.32 -2.84 6.67
N GLU A 261 -16.45 -3.85 5.82
CA GLU A 261 -15.78 -5.11 6.05
C GLU A 261 -14.28 -4.79 6.04
N TYR A 262 -13.68 -4.79 7.23
CA TYR A 262 -12.22 -4.76 7.37
C TYR A 262 -11.75 -6.19 7.12
N PHE A 263 -11.08 -6.38 6.00
CA PHE A 263 -10.38 -7.62 5.73
C PHE A 263 -9.11 -7.71 6.56
#